data_bb217aac069e121304164db061db9ee8
#
_entry.id   bb217aac069e121304164db061db9ee8
#
_cell.length_a   1.000
_cell.length_b   1.000
_cell.length_c   1.000
_cell.angle_alpha   90.00
_cell.angle_beta   90.00
_cell.angle_gamma   90.00
#
_symmetry.space_group_name_H-M   'P 1'
#
loop_
_entity.id
_entity.type
_entity.pdbx_description
1 polymer ?
#
loop_
_entity_poly.entity_id
_entity_poly.type
_entity_poly.pdbx_seq_one_letter_code
_entity_poly.pdbx_strand_id
1 'polypeptide(L)'
;YDFPQVGMKDMYLLHHEEIESLAKNIPGVKRIRFFMTFGQSYLTHMKCLENVGMLRTDPVKVNGVEVVPIQLLKELLPDPATLGERTVGKTNIGCIFRGRKDGKEKTIYIYNVCDHQECYREVESQAISYTTGVPAMIGTMMVVTGMWNKAGVYNVEEFDPDPYMEALNKWGLPWVVEENPQLVE
;
A
#
# COMPACT_ATOMS: atom_id res chain seq x y z
N TYR A 1 -4.62 2.07 15.58
CA TYR A 1 -3.20 2.40 15.65
C TYR A 1 -2.99 3.90 15.51
N ASP A 2 -2.07 4.45 16.31
CA ASP A 2 -1.70 5.86 16.19
C ASP A 2 -0.55 6.02 15.21
N PHE A 3 -0.88 6.42 13.98
CA PHE A 3 0.11 6.54 12.91
C PHE A 3 0.83 7.89 12.97
N PRO A 4 2.16 7.91 12.90
CA PRO A 4 2.92 9.16 12.81
C PRO A 4 2.37 10.10 11.74
N GLN A 5 2.08 11.35 12.12
CA GLN A 5 1.52 12.44 11.29
C GLN A 5 0.12 12.19 10.70
N VAL A 6 -0.48 11.03 10.88
CA VAL A 6 -1.85 10.69 10.41
C VAL A 6 -2.82 10.59 11.59
N GLY A 7 -2.31 10.21 12.77
CA GLY A 7 -3.11 10.04 14.00
C GLY A 7 -3.81 8.69 14.09
N MET A 8 -4.69 8.59 15.08
CA MET A 8 -5.41 7.35 15.42
C MET A 8 -6.35 6.91 14.29
N LYS A 9 -6.19 5.66 13.84
CA LYS A 9 -7.04 5.03 12.82
C LYS A 9 -7.40 3.60 13.20
N ASP A 10 -8.60 3.20 12.82
CA ASP A 10 -9.00 1.80 12.84
C ASP A 10 -8.30 1.05 11.71
N MET A 11 -7.74 -0.11 12.03
CA MET A 11 -7.07 -0.98 11.07
C MET A 11 -7.87 -2.27 10.86
N TYR A 12 -7.89 -2.72 9.62
CA TYR A 12 -8.58 -3.92 9.19
C TYR A 12 -7.56 -4.95 8.72
N LEU A 13 -7.58 -6.14 9.32
CA LEU A 13 -6.74 -7.26 8.88
C LEU A 13 -7.27 -7.78 7.54
N LEU A 14 -6.41 -7.76 6.54
CA LEU A 14 -6.74 -8.19 5.18
C LEU A 14 -5.72 -9.20 4.67
N HIS A 15 -6.12 -9.97 3.65
CA HIS A 15 -5.19 -10.71 2.82
C HIS A 15 -4.57 -9.75 1.79
N HIS A 16 -3.27 -9.95 1.52
CA HIS A 16 -2.55 -9.27 0.45
C HIS A 16 -1.52 -10.23 -0.16
N GLU A 17 -1.32 -10.16 -1.46
CA GLU A 17 -0.49 -11.12 -2.19
C GLU A 17 0.98 -11.14 -1.76
N GLU A 18 1.50 -10.00 -1.30
CA GLU A 18 2.89 -9.92 -0.79
C GLU A 18 3.14 -10.83 0.41
N ILE A 19 2.10 -11.14 1.20
CA ILE A 19 2.23 -12.06 2.34
C ILE A 19 2.74 -13.44 1.89
N GLU A 20 2.31 -13.90 0.72
CA GLU A 20 2.69 -15.21 0.19
C GLU A 20 4.16 -15.26 -0.22
N SER A 21 4.62 -14.24 -0.95
CA SER A 21 6.01 -14.16 -1.39
C SER A 21 6.99 -13.93 -0.23
N LEU A 22 6.65 -13.03 0.70
CA LEU A 22 7.46 -12.77 1.89
C LEU A 22 7.57 -14.01 2.79
N ALA A 23 6.47 -14.75 3.01
CA ALA A 23 6.49 -15.98 3.80
C ALA A 23 7.37 -17.06 3.17
N LYS A 24 7.43 -17.12 1.84
CA LYS A 24 8.26 -18.06 1.08
C LYS A 24 9.73 -17.68 1.08
N ASN A 25 10.02 -16.40 0.87
CA ASN A 25 11.36 -15.92 0.54
C ASN A 25 12.15 -15.42 1.77
N ILE A 26 11.48 -15.14 2.91
CA ILE A 26 12.16 -14.71 4.14
C ILE A 26 12.29 -15.89 5.12
N PRO A 27 13.47 -16.49 5.26
CA PRO A 27 13.67 -17.63 6.14
C PRO A 27 13.40 -17.28 7.61
N GLY A 28 12.70 -18.18 8.31
CA GLY A 28 12.48 -18.07 9.75
C GLY A 28 11.38 -17.10 10.17
N VAL A 29 10.70 -16.46 9.24
CA VAL A 29 9.52 -15.66 9.51
C VAL A 29 8.43 -16.59 10.09
N LYS A 30 7.82 -16.17 11.21
CA LYS A 30 6.79 -16.96 11.90
C LYS A 30 5.38 -16.41 11.73
N ARG A 31 5.26 -15.13 11.42
CA ARG A 31 3.99 -14.44 11.30
C ARG A 31 4.14 -13.19 10.43
N ILE A 32 3.27 -13.05 9.44
CA ILE A 32 3.10 -11.85 8.63
C ILE A 32 1.61 -11.49 8.67
N ARG A 33 1.32 -10.20 8.80
CA ARG A 33 -0.04 -9.67 8.74
C ARG A 33 -0.03 -8.40 7.92
N PHE A 34 -1.07 -8.21 7.15
CA PHE A 34 -1.29 -6.98 6.39
C PHE A 34 -2.53 -6.26 6.92
N PHE A 35 -2.42 -4.95 7.09
CA PHE A 35 -3.51 -4.11 7.56
C PHE A 35 -3.69 -2.91 6.66
N MET A 36 -4.95 -2.51 6.46
CA MET A 36 -5.30 -1.23 5.84
C MET A 36 -6.25 -0.45 6.74
N THR A 37 -6.26 0.86 6.53
CA THR A 37 -7.22 1.77 7.17
C THR A 37 -8.26 2.22 6.16
N PHE A 38 -9.52 2.35 6.61
CA PHE A 38 -10.61 2.88 5.81
C PHE A 38 -11.32 3.99 6.58
N GLY A 39 -11.61 5.10 5.90
CA GLY A 39 -12.39 6.18 6.49
C GLY A 39 -13.86 5.76 6.70
N GLN A 40 -14.51 6.27 7.75
CA GLN A 40 -15.91 5.96 8.05
C GLN A 40 -16.85 6.28 6.88
N SER A 41 -16.61 7.35 6.16
CA SER A 41 -17.39 7.69 4.96
C SER A 41 -17.30 6.61 3.89
N TYR A 42 -16.09 6.11 3.61
CA TYR A 42 -15.89 5.01 2.67
C TYR A 42 -16.66 3.75 3.10
N LEU A 43 -16.52 3.34 4.35
CA LEU A 43 -17.22 2.15 4.88
C LEU A 43 -18.73 2.27 4.77
N THR A 44 -19.28 3.46 5.06
CA THR A 44 -20.71 3.74 4.96
C THR A 44 -21.22 3.61 3.51
N HIS A 45 -20.48 4.18 2.55
CA HIS A 45 -20.85 4.07 1.14
C HIS A 45 -20.74 2.63 0.63
N MET A 46 -19.66 1.92 0.97
CA MET A 46 -19.49 0.53 0.56
C MET A 46 -20.58 -0.36 1.14
N LYS A 47 -20.97 -0.15 2.40
CA LYS A 47 -22.07 -0.90 3.01
C LYS A 47 -23.42 -0.61 2.35
N CYS A 48 -23.68 0.63 1.97
CA CYS A 48 -24.85 0.98 1.22
C CYS A 48 -24.89 0.27 -0.15
N LEU A 49 -23.80 0.34 -0.92
CA LEU A 49 -23.68 -0.31 -2.21
C LEU A 49 -23.83 -1.84 -2.12
N GLU A 50 -23.27 -2.45 -1.08
CA GLU A 50 -23.47 -3.86 -0.79
C GLU A 50 -24.95 -4.19 -0.54
N ASN A 51 -25.60 -3.44 0.36
CA ASN A 51 -27.00 -3.67 0.75
C ASN A 51 -28.00 -3.52 -0.43
N VAL A 52 -27.73 -2.62 -1.37
CA VAL A 52 -28.57 -2.45 -2.57
C VAL A 52 -28.14 -3.36 -3.72
N GLY A 53 -27.16 -4.23 -3.54
CA GLY A 53 -26.72 -5.22 -4.52
C GLY A 53 -25.84 -4.67 -5.65
N MET A 54 -25.32 -3.44 -5.54
CA MET A 54 -24.45 -2.85 -6.57
C MET A 54 -23.06 -3.50 -6.63
N LEU A 55 -22.64 -4.23 -5.59
CA LEU A 55 -21.36 -4.96 -5.59
C LEU A 55 -21.47 -6.39 -6.12
N ARG A 56 -22.64 -6.81 -6.61
CA ARG A 56 -22.83 -8.15 -7.17
C ARG A 56 -22.04 -8.34 -8.46
N THR A 57 -21.47 -9.55 -8.60
CA THR A 57 -20.70 -9.97 -9.78
C THR A 57 -21.49 -10.88 -10.73
N ASP A 58 -22.65 -11.38 -10.29
CA ASP A 58 -23.58 -12.13 -11.11
C ASP A 58 -24.49 -11.20 -11.93
N PRO A 59 -24.83 -11.57 -13.18
CA PRO A 59 -25.67 -10.73 -14.03
C PRO A 59 -27.11 -10.68 -13.54
N VAL A 60 -27.76 -9.52 -13.71
CA VAL A 60 -29.18 -9.29 -13.50
C VAL A 60 -29.84 -8.82 -14.80
N LYS A 61 -31.10 -9.18 -15.02
CA LYS A 61 -31.86 -8.71 -16.20
C LYS A 61 -32.54 -7.39 -15.91
N VAL A 62 -32.23 -6.38 -16.70
CA VAL A 62 -32.87 -5.06 -16.68
C VAL A 62 -33.48 -4.81 -18.06
N ASN A 63 -34.81 -4.77 -18.13
CA ASN A 63 -35.53 -4.59 -19.42
C ASN A 63 -35.07 -5.56 -20.54
N GLY A 64 -34.78 -6.80 -20.18
CA GLY A 64 -34.34 -7.83 -21.11
C GLY A 64 -32.83 -7.86 -21.44
N VAL A 65 -32.08 -6.88 -20.96
CA VAL A 65 -30.61 -6.81 -21.09
C VAL A 65 -29.93 -7.34 -19.84
N GLU A 66 -28.89 -8.16 -19.99
CA GLU A 66 -28.07 -8.61 -18.87
C GLU A 66 -27.07 -7.51 -18.48
N VAL A 67 -27.06 -7.18 -17.21
CA VAL A 67 -26.17 -6.17 -16.60
C VAL A 67 -25.50 -6.77 -15.38
N VAL A 68 -24.18 -6.64 -15.27
CA VAL A 68 -23.42 -6.99 -14.07
C VAL A 68 -23.32 -5.73 -13.20
N PRO A 69 -23.95 -5.68 -12.00
CA PRO A 69 -24.06 -4.47 -11.20
C PRO A 69 -22.72 -3.79 -10.89
N ILE A 70 -21.69 -4.56 -10.49
CA ILE A 70 -20.37 -4.01 -10.16
C ILE A 70 -19.68 -3.37 -11.38
N GLN A 71 -19.92 -3.90 -12.58
CA GLN A 71 -19.36 -3.31 -13.81
C GLN A 71 -20.05 -1.97 -14.12
N LEU A 72 -21.38 -1.91 -13.96
CA LEU A 72 -22.12 -0.64 -14.08
C LEU A 72 -21.64 0.38 -13.04
N LEU A 73 -21.45 -0.05 -11.78
CA LEU A 73 -20.91 0.83 -10.73
C LEU A 73 -19.56 1.40 -11.12
N LYS A 74 -18.66 0.58 -11.66
CA LYS A 74 -17.33 1.01 -12.11
C LYS A 74 -17.40 2.12 -13.15
N GLU A 75 -18.31 2.01 -14.11
CA GLU A 75 -18.51 3.04 -15.16
C GLU A 75 -19.11 4.35 -14.61
N LEU A 76 -19.84 4.28 -13.48
CA LEU A 76 -20.46 5.44 -12.85
C LEU A 76 -19.51 6.18 -11.88
N LEU A 77 -18.50 5.50 -11.37
CA LEU A 77 -17.53 6.09 -10.45
C LEU A 77 -16.60 7.06 -11.18
N PRO A 78 -16.18 8.16 -10.54
CA PRO A 78 -15.19 9.05 -11.12
C PRO A 78 -13.87 8.31 -11.32
N ASP A 79 -13.16 8.65 -12.39
CA ASP A 79 -11.81 8.15 -12.61
C ASP A 79 -10.91 8.58 -11.45
N PRO A 80 -10.24 7.63 -10.74
CA PRO A 80 -9.34 7.93 -9.64
C PRO A 80 -8.23 8.94 -9.99
N ALA A 81 -7.79 8.99 -11.25
CA ALA A 81 -6.80 9.96 -11.70
C ALA A 81 -7.29 11.41 -11.57
N THR A 82 -8.62 11.64 -11.65
CA THR A 82 -9.22 12.98 -11.51
C THR A 82 -9.38 13.44 -10.06
N LEU A 83 -9.06 12.60 -9.10
CA LEU A 83 -9.24 12.91 -7.68
C LEU A 83 -8.02 13.60 -7.04
N GLY A 84 -6.86 13.57 -7.70
CA GLY A 84 -5.60 14.05 -7.14
C GLY A 84 -5.65 15.49 -6.65
N GLU A 85 -6.22 16.40 -7.45
CA GLU A 85 -6.30 17.83 -7.13
C GLU A 85 -7.06 18.12 -5.81
N ARG A 86 -8.10 17.36 -5.53
CA ARG A 86 -8.98 17.57 -4.35
C ARG A 86 -8.68 16.65 -3.16
N THR A 87 -7.80 15.67 -3.33
CA THR A 87 -7.45 14.75 -2.26
C THR A 87 -6.51 15.42 -1.28
N VAL A 88 -6.88 15.46 -0.01
CA VAL A 88 -6.11 16.10 1.08
C VAL A 88 -5.80 15.10 2.18
N GLY A 89 -4.76 15.39 2.97
CA GLY A 89 -4.29 14.56 4.06
C GLY A 89 -2.99 13.84 3.72
N LYS A 90 -2.66 12.82 4.51
CA LYS A 90 -1.40 12.11 4.40
C LYS A 90 -1.61 10.61 4.37
N THR A 91 -0.72 9.90 3.69
CA THR A 91 -0.54 8.46 3.83
C THR A 91 0.61 8.17 4.77
N ASN A 92 0.52 7.09 5.53
CA ASN A 92 1.62 6.49 6.27
C ASN A 92 1.67 5.01 5.88
N ILE A 93 2.78 4.59 5.29
CA ILE A 93 2.99 3.22 4.82
C ILE A 93 4.27 2.71 5.46
N GLY A 94 4.21 1.54 6.09
CA GLY A 94 5.39 0.98 6.71
C GLY A 94 5.19 -0.41 7.28
N CYS A 95 6.28 -0.95 7.84
CA CYS A 95 6.32 -2.29 8.38
C CYS A 95 6.86 -2.28 9.82
N ILE A 96 6.15 -2.96 10.72
CA ILE A 96 6.61 -3.23 12.08
C ILE A 96 7.27 -4.61 12.08
N PHE A 97 8.55 -4.64 12.42
CA PHE A 97 9.34 -5.86 12.53
C PHE A 97 9.59 -6.18 13.99
N ARG A 98 9.31 -7.42 14.38
CA ARG A 98 9.65 -7.95 15.70
C ARG A 98 10.49 -9.21 15.53
N GLY A 99 11.68 -9.23 16.14
CA GLY A 99 12.60 -10.36 16.02
C GLY A 99 13.75 -10.27 17.00
N ARG A 100 14.82 -11.02 16.68
CA ARG A 100 16.08 -10.99 17.44
C ARG A 100 17.23 -10.56 16.53
N LYS A 101 18.06 -9.65 17.04
CA LYS A 101 19.32 -9.25 16.43
C LYS A 101 20.40 -9.29 17.52
N ASP A 102 21.49 -9.98 17.25
CA ASP A 102 22.64 -10.15 18.19
C ASP A 102 22.20 -10.71 19.55
N GLY A 103 21.26 -11.69 19.53
CA GLY A 103 20.74 -12.35 20.73
C GLY A 103 19.70 -11.52 21.52
N LYS A 104 19.46 -10.27 21.18
CA LYS A 104 18.52 -9.37 21.85
C LYS A 104 17.21 -9.25 21.06
N GLU A 105 16.09 -9.18 21.77
CA GLU A 105 14.82 -8.84 21.13
C GLU A 105 14.88 -7.41 20.62
N LYS A 106 14.38 -7.21 19.41
CA LYS A 106 14.30 -5.91 18.78
C LYS A 106 12.93 -5.76 18.10
N THR A 107 12.35 -4.58 18.26
CA THR A 107 11.14 -4.17 17.53
C THR A 107 11.40 -2.83 16.89
N ILE A 108 11.15 -2.72 15.60
CA ILE A 108 11.31 -1.49 14.83
C ILE A 108 10.11 -1.29 13.93
N TYR A 109 9.77 -0.03 13.69
CA TYR A 109 8.83 0.42 12.68
C TYR A 109 9.58 1.22 11.63
N ILE A 110 9.55 0.77 10.38
CA ILE A 110 10.09 1.50 9.24
C ILE A 110 8.90 1.99 8.43
N TYR A 111 8.81 3.30 8.23
CA TYR A 111 7.67 3.89 7.54
C TYR A 111 8.07 5.13 6.73
N ASN A 112 7.23 5.49 5.76
CA ASN A 112 7.25 6.79 5.11
C ASN A 112 5.91 7.51 5.30
N VAL A 113 5.92 8.83 5.13
CA VAL A 113 4.73 9.67 5.14
C VAL A 113 4.71 10.51 3.88
N CYS A 114 3.59 10.50 3.17
CA CYS A 114 3.38 11.33 1.97
C CYS A 114 2.16 12.22 2.14
N ASP A 115 2.30 13.50 1.81
CA ASP A 115 1.18 14.45 1.73
C ASP A 115 0.58 14.44 0.33
N HIS A 116 -0.75 14.31 0.22
CA HIS A 116 -1.44 14.23 -1.06
C HIS A 116 -1.24 15.49 -1.92
N GLN A 117 -1.27 16.67 -1.31
CA GLN A 117 -1.14 17.93 -2.03
C GLN A 117 0.30 18.25 -2.43
N GLU A 118 1.28 17.79 -1.65
CA GLU A 118 2.70 17.87 -2.05
C GLU A 118 2.98 17.00 -3.25
N CYS A 119 2.52 15.75 -3.23
CA CYS A 119 2.62 14.84 -4.38
C CYS A 119 1.92 15.42 -5.62
N TYR A 120 0.72 16.00 -5.44
CA TYR A 120 -0.01 16.59 -6.55
C TYR A 120 0.75 17.76 -7.19
N ARG A 121 1.37 18.63 -6.40
CA ARG A 121 2.19 19.74 -6.92
C ARG A 121 3.41 19.25 -7.69
N GLU A 122 3.96 18.11 -7.34
CA GLU A 122 5.18 17.56 -7.98
C GLU A 122 4.87 16.78 -9.27
N VAL A 123 3.85 15.92 -9.24
CA VAL A 123 3.58 14.95 -10.32
C VAL A 123 2.13 14.91 -10.79
N GLU A 124 1.30 15.88 -10.39
CA GLU A 124 -0.15 15.95 -10.70
C GLU A 124 -0.93 14.68 -10.33
N SER A 125 -0.45 13.97 -9.29
CA SER A 125 -1.05 12.74 -8.80
C SER A 125 -1.05 12.70 -7.27
N GLN A 126 -2.01 12.00 -6.69
CA GLN A 126 -2.13 11.88 -5.24
C GLN A 126 -1.05 10.95 -4.63
N ALA A 127 -0.89 11.02 -3.30
CA ALA A 127 0.11 10.24 -2.58
C ALA A 127 0.03 8.72 -2.81
N ILE A 128 -1.15 8.14 -3.02
CA ILE A 128 -1.28 6.70 -3.33
C ILE A 128 -0.58 6.36 -4.66
N SER A 129 -0.77 7.18 -5.69
CA SER A 129 -0.08 7.00 -6.98
C SER A 129 1.42 7.23 -6.84
N TYR A 130 1.82 8.22 -6.03
CA TYR A 130 3.22 8.56 -5.77
C TYR A 130 3.95 7.43 -5.05
N THR A 131 3.38 6.90 -3.97
CA THR A 131 3.95 5.80 -3.18
C THR A 131 3.96 4.45 -3.93
N THR A 132 3.26 4.36 -5.05
CA THR A 132 3.32 3.22 -5.97
C THR A 132 4.30 3.45 -7.11
N GLY A 133 4.26 4.63 -7.73
CA GLY A 133 5.06 4.95 -8.91
C GLY A 133 6.55 5.13 -8.61
N VAL A 134 6.91 5.81 -7.52
CA VAL A 134 8.31 6.02 -7.14
C VAL A 134 9.03 4.70 -6.86
N PRO A 135 8.49 3.75 -6.06
CA PRO A 135 9.10 2.43 -5.89
C PRO A 135 9.27 1.66 -7.19
N ALA A 136 8.27 1.68 -8.07
CA ALA A 136 8.36 1.02 -9.38
C ALA A 136 9.45 1.63 -10.27
N MET A 137 9.57 2.95 -10.29
CA MET A 137 10.64 3.66 -11.00
C MET A 137 12.02 3.30 -10.44
N ILE A 138 12.18 3.28 -9.11
CA ILE A 138 13.45 2.90 -8.47
C ILE A 138 13.80 1.44 -8.80
N GLY A 139 12.85 0.50 -8.72
CA GLY A 139 13.07 -0.88 -9.11
C GLY A 139 13.54 -1.01 -10.57
N THR A 140 12.90 -0.27 -11.48
CA THR A 140 13.35 -0.19 -12.88
C THR A 140 14.78 0.35 -12.99
N MET A 141 15.11 1.40 -12.24
CA MET A 141 16.45 1.98 -12.20
C MET A 141 17.48 0.96 -11.70
N MET A 142 17.18 0.17 -10.66
CA MET A 142 18.08 -0.88 -10.16
C MET A 142 18.40 -1.92 -11.25
N VAL A 143 17.41 -2.30 -12.05
CA VAL A 143 17.60 -3.26 -13.16
C VAL A 143 18.40 -2.62 -14.30
N VAL A 144 18.03 -1.41 -14.76
CA VAL A 144 18.66 -0.77 -15.90
C VAL A 144 20.12 -0.37 -15.63
N THR A 145 20.44 0.00 -14.39
CA THR A 145 21.81 0.31 -13.97
C THR A 145 22.65 -0.92 -13.65
N GLY A 146 22.05 -2.12 -13.66
CA GLY A 146 22.74 -3.37 -13.36
C GLY A 146 22.97 -3.62 -11.86
N MET A 147 22.40 -2.83 -10.96
CA MET A 147 22.46 -3.08 -9.51
C MET A 147 21.70 -4.36 -9.15
N TRP A 148 20.57 -4.60 -9.80
CA TRP A 148 19.81 -5.84 -9.77
C TRP A 148 20.01 -6.58 -11.08
N ASN A 149 21.12 -7.32 -11.19
CA ASN A 149 21.50 -8.04 -12.41
C ASN A 149 21.35 -9.55 -12.21
N LYS A 150 20.13 -10.04 -12.33
CA LYS A 150 19.81 -11.47 -12.21
C LYS A 150 18.76 -11.81 -13.27
N ALA A 151 19.11 -12.76 -14.17
CA ALA A 151 18.19 -13.17 -15.22
C ALA A 151 17.06 -14.04 -14.67
N GLY A 152 15.80 -13.67 -14.96
CA GLY A 152 14.61 -14.40 -14.54
C GLY A 152 13.51 -13.47 -14.02
N VAL A 153 12.55 -14.06 -13.32
CA VAL A 153 11.46 -13.35 -12.61
C VAL A 153 11.67 -13.56 -11.12
N TYR A 154 11.81 -12.47 -10.39
CA TYR A 154 12.11 -12.46 -8.96
C TYR A 154 11.21 -11.50 -8.22
N ASN A 155 10.93 -11.79 -6.96
CA ASN A 155 10.32 -10.83 -6.04
C ASN A 155 11.38 -9.86 -5.50
N VAL A 156 10.96 -8.67 -5.12
CA VAL A 156 11.86 -7.59 -4.66
C VAL A 156 12.70 -8.01 -3.44
N GLU A 157 12.13 -8.78 -2.54
CA GLU A 157 12.80 -9.30 -1.34
C GLU A 157 13.93 -10.31 -1.62
N GLU A 158 14.10 -10.74 -2.87
CA GLU A 158 15.19 -11.63 -3.27
C GLU A 158 16.47 -10.89 -3.70
N PHE A 159 16.44 -9.55 -3.67
CA PHE A 159 17.56 -8.68 -4.01
C PHE A 159 18.11 -7.98 -2.76
N ASP A 160 19.32 -7.42 -2.89
CA ASP A 160 19.88 -6.54 -1.87
C ASP A 160 19.00 -5.28 -1.72
N PRO A 161 18.42 -5.03 -0.54
CA PRO A 161 17.55 -3.89 -0.32
C PRO A 161 18.30 -2.57 -0.15
N ASP A 162 19.57 -2.58 0.24
CA ASP A 162 20.28 -1.37 0.67
C ASP A 162 20.32 -0.27 -0.40
N PRO A 163 20.73 -0.53 -1.66
CA PRO A 163 20.74 0.50 -2.69
C PRO A 163 19.33 1.01 -3.04
N TYR A 164 18.33 0.15 -2.91
CA TYR A 164 16.94 0.52 -3.14
C TYR A 164 16.40 1.43 -2.04
N MET A 165 16.66 1.08 -0.79
CA MET A 165 16.26 1.89 0.38
C MET A 165 16.95 3.26 0.37
N GLU A 166 18.22 3.32 -0.03
CA GLU A 166 18.94 4.58 -0.20
C GLU A 166 18.33 5.46 -1.32
N ALA A 167 17.95 4.83 -2.42
CA ALA A 167 17.28 5.51 -3.52
C ALA A 167 15.88 6.06 -3.14
N LEU A 168 15.12 5.38 -2.30
CA LEU A 168 13.85 5.89 -1.77
C LEU A 168 14.03 7.25 -1.07
N ASN A 169 15.06 7.38 -0.22
CA ASN A 169 15.37 8.65 0.44
C ASN A 169 15.70 9.78 -0.55
N LYS A 170 16.37 9.43 -1.64
CA LYS A 170 16.79 10.39 -2.66
C LYS A 170 15.65 10.82 -3.59
N TRP A 171 14.72 9.93 -3.85
CA TRP A 171 13.69 10.10 -4.88
C TRP A 171 12.27 10.34 -4.32
N GLY A 172 12.18 10.99 -3.17
CA GLY A 172 10.93 11.55 -2.68
C GLY A 172 10.14 10.68 -1.71
N LEU A 173 10.63 9.50 -1.33
CA LEU A 173 10.05 8.65 -0.32
C LEU A 173 11.00 8.41 0.86
N PRO A 174 11.41 9.45 1.58
CA PRO A 174 12.26 9.28 2.74
C PRO A 174 11.55 8.43 3.78
N TRP A 175 12.28 7.45 4.33
CA TRP A 175 11.77 6.57 5.36
C TRP A 175 12.39 6.90 6.72
N VAL A 176 11.63 6.58 7.76
CA VAL A 176 12.00 6.79 9.17
C VAL A 176 12.04 5.45 9.86
N VAL A 177 12.99 5.29 10.78
CA VAL A 177 13.05 4.14 11.70
C VAL A 177 12.67 4.61 13.10
N GLU A 178 11.63 4.01 13.66
CA GLU A 178 11.22 4.16 15.04
C GLU A 178 11.57 2.90 15.82
N GLU A 179 12.33 3.02 16.91
CA GLU A 179 12.64 1.91 17.79
C GLU A 179 11.59 1.76 18.88
N ASN A 180 11.22 0.52 19.19
CA ASN A 180 10.20 0.16 20.18
C ASN A 180 8.84 0.84 19.94
N PRO A 181 8.29 0.77 18.73
CA PRO A 181 6.97 1.33 18.43
C PRO A 181 5.87 0.62 19.21
N GLN A 182 4.69 1.22 19.23
CA GLN A 182 3.47 0.54 19.65
C GLN A 182 3.30 -0.74 18.80
N LEU A 183 2.93 -1.85 19.43
CA LEU A 183 2.62 -3.09 18.72
C LEU A 183 1.13 -3.17 18.39
N VAL A 184 0.86 -3.82 17.27
CA VAL A 184 -0.50 -4.27 16.91
C VAL A 184 -0.72 -5.63 17.56
N GLU A 185 -1.64 -5.72 18.50
CA GLU A 185 -2.01 -6.95 19.20
C GLU A 185 -2.82 -7.92 18.33
#